data_0edc3dd5b0a1891a08eafa7ef936fe99
#
_entry.id   0edc3dd5b0a1891a08eafa7ef936fe99
#
_cell.length_a   1.000
_cell.length_b   1.000
_cell.length_c   1.000
_cell.angle_alpha   90.00
_cell.angle_beta   90.00
_cell.angle_gamma   90.00
#
_symmetry.space_group_name_H-M   'P 1'
#
loop_
_entity.id
_entity.type
_entity.pdbx_description
1 polymer ?
#
loop_
_entity_poly.entity_id
_entity_poly.type
_entity_poly.pdbx_seq_one_letter_code
_entity_poly.pdbx_strand_id
1 'polypeptide(L)'
;MSGPAGPGLATRTVVPGLWAVVGFLVVVEIASGVLQGYYTPIFTDIAEHLGISEGDVNWFEAAQLMLSALAVPLLARLGDLWGHRNVLLVSTAATAVGSWILVFSPNFTTFLIGWAVQGAYVVWLPLEVAIIHRRTAGTPDQNRLTRRAAAMLVAALEAGVIVGALTSGALVEATSMEVLLALPAIAVTICFVVIWFGIERAPGVATGGYDYGGLGLLTVALGLVMAGLVLVRLEGVGSPWPWLAVLAGAAATVALVRFEKDQDEPLVDVRLLAARAQWPVQLTAFLFGMSVLGAQIPLSTFARADPDQVGYGLGASAAFVSTLVGVYVVSMLLGALLLPAAARALGPRGALVGGMLLVSLGYGLFLPFHDSTAQVLSNMGVAGIGSGLLVAALPAAAAAAAPADRTGFATGMTNATKTVGGAIASAVFAIALTATGSLDEPGVGTASLGGYLTVWAVCSASALVGALALAAVRTDPASTAHAQVGAAS
;
A
#
# COMPACT_ATOMS: atom_id res chain seq x y z
N MET A 1 32.23 -58.79 -22.73
CA MET A 1 32.89 -58.06 -21.64
C MET A 1 32.43 -56.64 -21.71
N SER A 2 31.40 -56.33 -20.96
CA SER A 2 30.85 -55.01 -20.83
C SER A 2 31.46 -54.34 -19.59
N GLY A 3 32.22 -53.27 -19.76
CA GLY A 3 32.87 -52.51 -18.70
C GLY A 3 31.81 -51.69 -17.89
N PRO A 4 32.08 -51.46 -16.59
CA PRO A 4 31.16 -50.69 -15.76
C PRO A 4 31.16 -49.20 -16.15
N ALA A 5 29.94 -48.63 -16.30
CA ALA A 5 29.76 -47.21 -16.46
C ALA A 5 30.28 -46.47 -15.21
N GLY A 6 31.20 -45.53 -15.41
CA GLY A 6 31.73 -44.69 -14.34
C GLY A 6 30.67 -43.82 -13.69
N PRO A 7 30.85 -43.46 -12.40
CA PRO A 7 29.90 -42.63 -11.68
C PRO A 7 29.82 -41.24 -12.35
N GLY A 8 28.62 -40.91 -12.86
CA GLY A 8 28.33 -39.59 -13.38
C GLY A 8 28.66 -38.55 -12.30
N LEU A 9 29.50 -37.58 -12.69
CA LEU A 9 29.77 -36.38 -11.91
C LEU A 9 28.45 -35.66 -11.62
N ALA A 10 27.96 -35.80 -10.40
CA ALA A 10 26.88 -34.99 -9.90
C ALA A 10 27.33 -33.52 -9.99
N THR A 11 26.81 -32.82 -10.95
CA THR A 11 26.96 -31.38 -11.03
C THR A 11 26.48 -30.79 -9.72
N ARG A 12 27.40 -30.37 -8.86
CA ARG A 12 27.07 -29.58 -7.68
C ARG A 12 26.35 -28.33 -8.18
N THR A 13 25.04 -28.28 -8.02
CA THR A 13 24.25 -27.07 -8.19
C THR A 13 24.74 -26.08 -7.12
N VAL A 14 25.56 -25.12 -7.55
CA VAL A 14 26.02 -24.02 -6.68
C VAL A 14 24.78 -23.23 -6.30
N VAL A 15 24.36 -23.27 -5.02
CA VAL A 15 23.28 -22.46 -4.51
C VAL A 15 23.74 -21.00 -4.59
N PRO A 16 23.11 -20.11 -5.37
CA PRO A 16 23.51 -18.73 -5.48
C PRO A 16 23.41 -18.05 -4.11
N GLY A 17 24.40 -17.24 -3.75
CA GLY A 17 24.37 -16.44 -2.54
C GLY A 17 23.17 -15.47 -2.57
N LEU A 18 22.63 -15.09 -1.42
CA LEU A 18 21.46 -14.23 -1.31
C LEU A 18 21.65 -12.90 -2.08
N TRP A 19 22.82 -12.29 -2.00
CA TRP A 19 23.16 -11.07 -2.73
C TRP A 19 23.17 -11.27 -4.25
N ALA A 20 23.58 -12.42 -4.73
CA ALA A 20 23.54 -12.73 -6.17
C ALA A 20 22.10 -12.89 -6.66
N VAL A 21 21.18 -13.32 -5.80
CA VAL A 21 19.76 -13.45 -6.12
C VAL A 21 19.07 -12.10 -6.13
N VAL A 22 19.34 -11.25 -5.13
CA VAL A 22 18.68 -9.94 -4.97
C VAL A 22 19.33 -8.90 -5.88
N GLY A 23 20.64 -8.75 -5.85
CA GLY A 23 21.40 -7.85 -6.73
C GLY A 23 20.90 -6.41 -6.68
N PHE A 24 20.67 -5.82 -7.86
CA PHE A 24 20.22 -4.45 -8.01
C PHE A 24 18.77 -4.19 -7.61
N LEU A 25 17.96 -5.23 -7.33
CA LEU A 25 16.58 -5.06 -6.88
C LEU A 25 16.50 -4.32 -5.52
N VAL A 26 17.55 -4.42 -4.70
CA VAL A 26 17.63 -3.63 -3.45
C VAL A 26 17.58 -2.11 -3.72
N VAL A 27 18.20 -1.65 -4.80
CA VAL A 27 18.19 -0.21 -5.15
C VAL A 27 16.78 0.23 -5.55
N VAL A 28 16.05 -0.65 -6.24
CA VAL A 28 14.66 -0.38 -6.64
C VAL A 28 13.76 -0.24 -5.42
N GLU A 29 13.91 -1.15 -4.45
CA GLU A 29 13.11 -1.08 -3.22
C GLU A 29 13.51 0.08 -2.30
N ILE A 30 14.78 0.47 -2.25
CA ILE A 30 15.17 1.71 -1.56
C ILE A 30 14.49 2.91 -2.21
N ALA A 31 14.46 3.00 -3.55
CA ALA A 31 13.79 4.08 -4.25
C ALA A 31 12.27 4.07 -4.00
N SER A 32 11.65 2.88 -3.96
CA SER A 32 10.25 2.70 -3.56
C SER A 32 9.99 3.23 -2.14
N GLY A 33 10.85 2.86 -1.19
CA GLY A 33 10.75 3.34 0.19
C GLY A 33 10.92 4.86 0.28
N VAL A 34 11.89 5.43 -0.44
CA VAL A 34 12.05 6.89 -0.51
C VAL A 34 10.75 7.55 -0.99
N LEU A 35 10.11 7.07 -2.06
CA LEU A 35 8.84 7.63 -2.53
C LEU A 35 7.75 7.57 -1.45
N GLN A 36 7.69 6.49 -0.68
CA GLN A 36 6.66 6.32 0.35
C GLN A 36 6.87 7.20 1.59
N GLY A 37 8.11 7.43 1.99
CA GLY A 37 8.42 8.19 3.21
C GLY A 37 8.69 9.67 3.01
N TYR A 38 9.21 10.05 1.85
CA TYR A 38 9.77 11.37 1.59
C TYR A 38 8.76 12.52 1.73
N TYR A 39 7.55 12.34 1.27
CA TYR A 39 6.56 13.42 1.21
C TYR A 39 5.84 13.64 2.55
N THR A 40 5.81 12.64 3.42
CA THR A 40 5.03 12.70 4.66
C THR A 40 5.39 13.89 5.55
N PRO A 41 6.67 14.24 5.80
CA PRO A 41 7.02 15.38 6.64
C PRO A 41 6.71 16.74 6.04
N ILE A 42 6.53 16.83 4.72
CA ILE A 42 6.43 18.09 3.96
C ILE A 42 5.05 18.33 3.32
N PHE A 43 4.02 17.60 3.73
CA PHE A 43 2.68 17.79 3.16
C PHE A 43 2.10 19.18 3.40
N THR A 44 2.33 19.78 4.58
CA THR A 44 1.95 21.17 4.87
C THR A 44 2.66 22.14 3.93
N ASP A 45 3.97 21.95 3.74
CA ASP A 45 4.77 22.81 2.86
C ASP A 45 4.35 22.68 1.38
N ILE A 46 3.95 21.47 0.94
CA ILE A 46 3.36 21.25 -0.39
C ILE A 46 2.01 21.98 -0.52
N ALA A 47 1.16 21.92 0.51
CA ALA A 47 -0.12 22.64 0.51
C ALA A 47 0.08 24.15 0.39
N GLU A 48 1.01 24.71 1.14
CA GLU A 48 1.38 26.11 1.07
C GLU A 48 1.93 26.49 -0.32
N HIS A 49 2.84 25.68 -0.87
CA HIS A 49 3.44 25.90 -2.20
C HIS A 49 2.39 25.93 -3.32
N LEU A 50 1.38 25.06 -3.23
CA LEU A 50 0.30 24.98 -4.21
C LEU A 50 -0.86 25.96 -3.92
N GLY A 51 -0.85 26.64 -2.77
CA GLY A 51 -1.93 27.53 -2.34
C GLY A 51 -3.26 26.80 -2.10
N ILE A 52 -3.22 25.60 -1.58
CA ILE A 52 -4.39 24.74 -1.32
C ILE A 52 -4.58 24.48 0.18
N SER A 53 -5.77 24.00 0.55
CA SER A 53 -6.03 23.53 1.91
C SER A 53 -5.23 22.26 2.23
N GLU A 54 -4.73 22.12 3.47
CA GLU A 54 -4.08 20.90 3.94
C GLU A 54 -4.97 19.64 3.81
N GLY A 55 -6.29 19.80 3.94
CA GLY A 55 -7.24 18.70 3.73
C GLY A 55 -7.26 18.22 2.29
N ASP A 56 -7.06 19.10 1.30
CA ASP A 56 -7.06 18.75 -0.11
C ASP A 56 -5.82 17.94 -0.54
N VAL A 57 -4.75 17.90 0.25
CA VAL A 57 -3.57 17.03 0.03
C VAL A 57 -3.97 15.55 0.02
N ASN A 58 -5.01 15.16 0.77
CA ASN A 58 -5.49 13.78 0.79
C ASN A 58 -6.02 13.29 -0.58
N TRP A 59 -6.40 14.20 -1.49
CA TRP A 59 -6.78 13.85 -2.85
C TRP A 59 -5.61 13.29 -3.66
N PHE A 60 -4.39 13.72 -3.38
CA PHE A 60 -3.18 13.16 -4.02
C PHE A 60 -3.06 11.67 -3.67
N GLU A 61 -3.16 11.33 -2.40
CA GLU A 61 -3.11 9.94 -1.94
C GLU A 61 -4.29 9.12 -2.50
N ALA A 62 -5.51 9.67 -2.48
CA ALA A 62 -6.69 9.02 -3.05
C ALA A 62 -6.50 8.68 -4.54
N ALA A 63 -5.99 9.64 -5.34
CA ALA A 63 -5.74 9.45 -6.77
C ALA A 63 -4.61 8.43 -7.02
N GLN A 64 -3.53 8.49 -6.25
CA GLN A 64 -2.41 7.55 -6.36
C GLN A 64 -2.85 6.12 -6.03
N LEU A 65 -3.54 5.93 -4.91
CA LEU A 65 -4.02 4.61 -4.49
C LEU A 65 -5.06 4.05 -5.46
N MET A 66 -5.93 4.91 -6.02
CA MET A 66 -6.87 4.49 -7.05
C MET A 66 -6.15 4.02 -8.32
N LEU A 67 -5.20 4.81 -8.83
CA LEU A 67 -4.43 4.40 -10.01
C LEU A 67 -3.62 3.13 -9.73
N SER A 68 -3.05 3.01 -8.53
CA SER A 68 -2.34 1.81 -8.09
C SER A 68 -3.25 0.58 -8.07
N ALA A 69 -4.49 0.71 -7.60
CA ALA A 69 -5.47 -0.37 -7.59
C ALA A 69 -5.80 -0.90 -9.00
N LEU A 70 -5.78 -0.03 -10.00
CA LEU A 70 -5.96 -0.38 -11.41
C LEU A 70 -4.66 -0.91 -12.04
N ALA A 71 -3.53 -0.29 -11.72
CA ALA A 71 -2.24 -0.61 -12.31
C ALA A 71 -1.69 -1.98 -11.84
N VAL A 72 -1.90 -2.36 -10.57
CA VAL A 72 -1.33 -3.59 -10.02
C VAL A 72 -1.78 -4.85 -10.79
N PRO A 73 -3.06 -5.14 -10.96
CA PRO A 73 -3.48 -6.34 -11.70
C PRO A 73 -3.09 -6.26 -13.18
N LEU A 74 -3.16 -5.06 -13.79
CA LEU A 74 -2.74 -4.83 -15.16
C LEU A 74 -1.26 -5.13 -15.37
N LEU A 75 -0.40 -4.48 -14.62
CA LEU A 75 1.04 -4.57 -14.80
C LEU A 75 1.60 -5.92 -14.35
N ALA A 76 0.99 -6.56 -13.33
CA ALA A 76 1.35 -7.92 -12.95
C ALA A 76 1.11 -8.92 -14.11
N ARG A 77 -0.07 -8.88 -14.73
CA ARG A 77 -0.39 -9.74 -15.90
C ARG A 77 0.51 -9.43 -17.10
N LEU A 78 0.77 -8.15 -17.36
CA LEU A 78 1.73 -7.76 -18.40
C LEU A 78 3.15 -8.27 -18.09
N GLY A 79 3.54 -8.37 -16.81
CA GLY A 79 4.82 -8.96 -16.38
C GLY A 79 4.93 -10.42 -16.80
N ASP A 80 3.86 -11.18 -16.66
CA ASP A 80 3.80 -12.58 -17.11
C ASP A 80 3.86 -12.72 -18.63
N LEU A 81 3.25 -11.79 -19.39
CA LEU A 81 3.17 -11.82 -20.86
C LEU A 81 4.46 -11.26 -21.52
N TRP A 82 4.95 -10.10 -21.06
CA TRP A 82 6.06 -9.36 -21.72
C TRP A 82 7.41 -9.53 -21.03
N GLY A 83 7.40 -10.19 -19.86
CA GLY A 83 8.56 -10.33 -18.99
C GLY A 83 8.63 -9.23 -17.92
N HIS A 84 8.83 -9.65 -16.68
CA HIS A 84 8.76 -8.80 -15.47
C HIS A 84 9.71 -7.59 -15.54
N ARG A 85 10.93 -7.73 -16.11
CA ARG A 85 11.86 -6.61 -16.29
C ARG A 85 11.30 -5.52 -17.20
N ASN A 86 10.65 -5.86 -18.31
CA ASN A 86 10.14 -4.87 -19.24
C ASN A 86 9.02 -4.05 -18.59
N VAL A 87 8.15 -4.71 -17.84
CA VAL A 87 7.07 -4.04 -17.09
C VAL A 87 7.63 -3.22 -15.94
N LEU A 88 8.65 -3.69 -15.24
CA LEU A 88 9.37 -2.91 -14.23
C LEU A 88 9.97 -1.63 -14.83
N LEU A 89 10.55 -1.68 -16.01
CA LEU A 89 11.05 -0.48 -16.72
C LEU A 89 9.92 0.48 -17.10
N VAL A 90 8.79 -0.03 -17.62
CA VAL A 90 7.66 0.82 -18.01
C VAL A 90 7.05 1.50 -16.78
N SER A 91 6.84 0.76 -15.69
CA SER A 91 6.31 1.33 -14.45
C SER A 91 7.27 2.35 -13.84
N THR A 92 8.59 2.07 -13.85
CA THR A 92 9.60 3.02 -13.34
C THR A 92 9.70 4.26 -14.22
N ALA A 93 9.58 4.13 -15.54
CA ALA A 93 9.52 5.28 -16.44
C ALA A 93 8.27 6.15 -16.17
N ALA A 94 7.10 5.52 -15.97
CA ALA A 94 5.88 6.24 -15.60
C ALA A 94 6.05 6.96 -14.25
N THR A 95 6.60 6.28 -13.25
CA THR A 95 6.90 6.87 -11.94
C THR A 95 7.87 8.05 -12.05
N ALA A 96 8.93 7.92 -12.87
CA ALA A 96 9.88 9.03 -13.11
C ALA A 96 9.19 10.23 -13.78
N VAL A 97 8.37 9.98 -14.81
CA VAL A 97 7.59 11.05 -15.46
C VAL A 97 6.66 11.72 -14.46
N GLY A 98 5.91 10.95 -13.65
CA GLY A 98 5.06 11.48 -12.59
C GLY A 98 5.86 12.33 -11.60
N SER A 99 7.02 11.84 -11.13
CA SER A 99 7.89 12.58 -10.21
C SER A 99 8.40 13.90 -10.80
N TRP A 100 8.81 13.92 -12.09
CA TRP A 100 9.21 15.16 -12.76
C TRP A 100 8.04 16.12 -13.00
N ILE A 101 6.82 15.60 -13.23
CA ILE A 101 5.62 16.46 -13.28
C ILE A 101 5.43 17.19 -11.94
N LEU A 102 5.64 16.52 -10.79
CA LEU A 102 5.54 17.18 -9.48
C LEU A 102 6.50 18.36 -9.33
N VAL A 103 7.74 18.21 -9.79
CA VAL A 103 8.76 19.28 -9.74
C VAL A 103 8.32 20.56 -10.45
N PHE A 104 7.66 20.40 -11.60
CA PHE A 104 7.27 21.50 -12.45
C PHE A 104 5.78 21.86 -12.37
N SER A 105 5.07 21.33 -11.36
CA SER A 105 3.63 21.56 -11.22
C SER A 105 3.31 22.96 -10.70
N PRO A 106 2.60 23.79 -11.47
CA PRO A 106 2.24 25.12 -11.02
C PRO A 106 0.93 25.19 -10.23
N ASN A 107 0.19 24.08 -10.10
CA ASN A 107 -1.14 24.06 -9.49
C ASN A 107 -1.55 22.66 -9.03
N PHE A 108 -2.65 22.60 -8.27
CA PHE A 108 -3.23 21.37 -7.74
C PHE A 108 -3.46 20.29 -8.81
N THR A 109 -4.06 20.63 -9.95
CA THR A 109 -4.45 19.63 -10.96
C THR A 109 -3.25 18.93 -11.59
N THR A 110 -2.21 19.67 -11.95
CA THR A 110 -0.98 19.11 -12.52
C THR A 110 -0.23 18.28 -11.49
N PHE A 111 -0.20 18.74 -10.23
CA PHE A 111 0.39 17.99 -9.13
C PHE A 111 -0.38 16.69 -8.87
N LEU A 112 -1.72 16.73 -8.86
CA LEU A 112 -2.59 15.55 -8.71
C LEU A 112 -2.31 14.49 -9.79
N ILE A 113 -2.20 14.92 -11.06
CA ILE A 113 -1.88 14.02 -12.17
C ILE A 113 -0.49 13.40 -11.99
N GLY A 114 0.52 14.22 -11.69
CA GLY A 114 1.88 13.73 -11.43
C GLY A 114 1.92 12.72 -10.29
N TRP A 115 1.24 13.02 -9.18
CA TRP A 115 1.16 12.14 -8.02
C TRP A 115 0.45 10.83 -8.33
N ALA A 116 -0.68 10.87 -9.04
CA ALA A 116 -1.38 9.66 -9.47
C ALA A 116 -0.49 8.77 -10.35
N VAL A 117 0.16 9.35 -11.36
CA VAL A 117 1.05 8.61 -12.28
C VAL A 117 2.27 8.04 -11.54
N GLN A 118 2.80 8.77 -10.55
CA GLN A 118 3.88 8.27 -9.70
C GLN A 118 3.47 6.97 -9.00
N GLY A 119 2.19 6.75 -8.68
CA GLY A 119 1.65 5.53 -8.06
C GLY A 119 1.93 4.23 -8.81
N ALA A 120 2.44 4.27 -10.04
CA ALA A 120 2.85 3.09 -10.79
C ALA A 120 3.98 2.28 -10.10
N TYR A 121 4.71 2.86 -9.15
CA TYR A 121 5.76 2.16 -8.39
C TYR A 121 5.22 1.03 -7.49
N VAL A 122 3.95 1.04 -7.13
CA VAL A 122 3.34 0.04 -6.24
C VAL A 122 3.47 -1.39 -6.77
N VAL A 123 3.66 -1.57 -8.08
CA VAL A 123 3.85 -2.89 -8.70
C VAL A 123 5.29 -3.42 -8.58
N TRP A 124 6.27 -2.62 -8.14
CA TRP A 124 7.69 -3.01 -8.18
C TRP A 124 7.96 -4.25 -7.33
N LEU A 125 7.58 -4.27 -6.07
CA LEU A 125 7.80 -5.42 -5.18
C LEU A 125 7.21 -6.74 -5.73
N PRO A 126 5.96 -6.81 -6.21
CA PRO A 126 5.44 -8.01 -6.88
C PRO A 126 6.28 -8.47 -8.08
N LEU A 127 6.72 -7.55 -8.94
CA LEU A 127 7.55 -7.88 -10.11
C LEU A 127 8.93 -8.37 -9.70
N GLU A 128 9.53 -7.78 -8.68
CA GLU A 128 10.83 -8.17 -8.15
C GLU A 128 10.79 -9.56 -7.51
N VAL A 129 9.75 -9.86 -6.73
CA VAL A 129 9.55 -11.21 -6.17
C VAL A 129 9.42 -12.25 -7.28
N ALA A 130 8.73 -11.92 -8.39
CA ALA A 130 8.66 -12.81 -9.55
C ALA A 130 10.03 -13.00 -10.25
N ILE A 131 10.84 -11.94 -10.37
CA ILE A 131 12.22 -12.02 -10.88
C ILE A 131 13.07 -12.92 -9.98
N ILE A 132 12.99 -12.74 -8.66
CA ILE A 132 13.70 -13.56 -7.67
C ILE A 132 13.28 -15.02 -7.76
N HIS A 133 11.97 -15.29 -7.85
CA HIS A 133 11.45 -16.66 -7.98
C HIS A 133 12.03 -17.36 -9.20
N ARG A 134 12.17 -16.64 -10.31
CA ARG A 134 12.81 -17.16 -11.53
C ARG A 134 14.32 -17.36 -11.34
N ARG A 135 15.05 -16.44 -10.69
CA ARG A 135 16.49 -16.57 -10.41
C ARG A 135 16.83 -17.76 -9.52
N THR A 136 15.89 -18.16 -8.68
CA THR A 136 16.02 -19.29 -7.76
C THR A 136 15.47 -20.60 -8.35
N ALA A 137 14.90 -20.59 -9.56
CA ALA A 137 14.32 -21.76 -10.20
C ALA A 137 15.36 -22.88 -10.34
N GLY A 138 14.94 -24.12 -10.04
CA GLY A 138 15.78 -25.31 -10.10
C GLY A 138 16.74 -25.47 -8.91
N THR A 139 16.74 -24.56 -7.92
CA THR A 139 17.48 -24.77 -6.67
C THR A 139 16.65 -25.61 -5.69
N PRO A 140 17.27 -26.52 -4.91
CA PRO A 140 16.55 -27.35 -3.92
C PRO A 140 15.80 -26.52 -2.87
N ASP A 141 16.28 -25.32 -2.57
CA ASP A 141 15.77 -24.40 -1.54
C ASP A 141 15.03 -23.19 -2.13
N GLN A 142 14.47 -23.27 -3.34
CA GLN A 142 13.84 -22.14 -4.06
C GLN A 142 12.91 -21.31 -3.17
N ASN A 143 11.94 -21.94 -2.53
CA ASN A 143 10.95 -21.24 -1.69
C ASN A 143 11.59 -20.53 -0.49
N ARG A 144 12.62 -21.12 0.10
CA ARG A 144 13.36 -20.54 1.23
C ARG A 144 14.19 -19.32 0.78
N LEU A 145 14.88 -19.45 -0.35
CA LEU A 145 15.67 -18.36 -0.93
C LEU A 145 14.77 -17.19 -1.36
N THR A 146 13.66 -17.47 -2.05
CA THR A 146 12.69 -16.46 -2.46
C THR A 146 12.14 -15.69 -1.25
N ARG A 147 11.74 -16.38 -0.18
CA ARG A 147 11.25 -15.72 1.04
C ARG A 147 12.31 -14.86 1.73
N ARG A 148 13.56 -15.33 1.80
CA ARG A 148 14.65 -14.56 2.39
C ARG A 148 15.01 -13.33 1.56
N ALA A 149 15.00 -13.47 0.24
CA ALA A 149 15.23 -12.36 -0.68
C ALA A 149 14.11 -11.33 -0.60
N ALA A 150 12.84 -11.75 -0.59
CA ALA A 150 11.71 -10.87 -0.40
C ALA A 150 11.76 -10.12 0.94
N ALA A 151 12.13 -10.79 2.04
CA ALA A 151 12.30 -10.14 3.34
C ALA A 151 13.42 -9.09 3.32
N MET A 152 14.49 -9.32 2.56
CA MET A 152 15.58 -8.35 2.39
C MET A 152 15.12 -7.13 1.56
N LEU A 153 14.29 -7.34 0.53
CA LEU A 153 13.69 -6.24 -0.24
C LEU A 153 12.78 -5.39 0.65
N VAL A 154 11.91 -6.00 1.43
CA VAL A 154 11.06 -5.27 2.39
C VAL A 154 11.89 -4.49 3.40
N ALA A 155 12.96 -5.07 3.93
CA ALA A 155 13.86 -4.35 4.83
C ALA A 155 14.55 -3.14 4.15
N ALA A 156 14.90 -3.27 2.86
CA ALA A 156 15.45 -2.18 2.06
C ALA A 156 14.41 -1.07 1.81
N LEU A 157 13.17 -1.45 1.52
CA LEU A 157 12.03 -0.55 1.39
C LEU A 157 11.84 0.27 2.67
N GLU A 158 11.72 -0.38 3.82
CA GLU A 158 11.50 0.30 5.11
C GLU A 158 12.68 1.21 5.49
N ALA A 159 13.91 0.79 5.19
CA ALA A 159 15.06 1.68 5.34
C ALA A 159 14.96 2.90 4.43
N GLY A 160 14.51 2.72 3.18
CA GLY A 160 14.22 3.80 2.24
C GLY A 160 13.16 4.77 2.74
N VAL A 161 12.08 4.27 3.36
CA VAL A 161 11.03 5.10 3.99
C VAL A 161 11.62 6.03 5.06
N ILE A 162 12.41 5.46 5.97
CA ILE A 162 13.04 6.25 7.05
C ILE A 162 14.02 7.28 6.48
N VAL A 163 14.90 6.86 5.56
CA VAL A 163 15.88 7.76 4.94
C VAL A 163 15.18 8.87 4.16
N GLY A 164 14.12 8.55 3.40
CA GLY A 164 13.32 9.52 2.66
C GLY A 164 12.70 10.57 3.58
N ALA A 165 12.02 10.13 4.65
CA ALA A 165 11.39 11.03 5.61
C ALA A 165 12.41 11.91 6.32
N LEU A 166 13.53 11.36 6.80
CA LEU A 166 14.58 12.13 7.45
C LEU A 166 15.22 13.17 6.51
N THR A 167 15.40 12.79 5.23
CA THR A 167 16.00 13.68 4.23
C THR A 167 15.08 14.87 3.95
N SER A 168 13.79 14.64 3.69
CA SER A 168 12.86 15.74 3.40
C SER A 168 12.64 16.64 4.60
N GLY A 169 12.44 16.06 5.79
CA GLY A 169 12.25 16.82 7.01
C GLY A 169 13.45 17.68 7.43
N ALA A 170 14.68 17.25 7.07
CA ALA A 170 15.89 18.04 7.31
C ALA A 170 16.14 19.13 6.26
N LEU A 171 15.65 18.95 5.03
CA LEU A 171 15.97 19.84 3.92
C LEU A 171 14.89 20.88 3.65
N VAL A 172 13.65 20.71 4.12
CA VAL A 172 12.53 21.57 3.77
C VAL A 172 12.75 23.04 4.14
N GLU A 173 13.42 23.31 5.26
CA GLU A 173 13.75 24.66 5.68
C GLU A 173 15.02 25.24 5.02
N ALA A 174 15.84 24.39 4.38
CA ALA A 174 17.13 24.75 3.83
C ALA A 174 17.15 24.90 2.31
N THR A 175 16.11 24.46 1.60
CA THR A 175 16.07 24.43 0.12
C THR A 175 14.74 24.91 -0.42
N SER A 176 14.69 25.25 -1.73
CA SER A 176 13.41 25.57 -2.36
C SER A 176 12.57 24.29 -2.58
N MET A 177 11.23 24.46 -2.72
CA MET A 177 10.32 23.34 -2.94
C MET A 177 10.65 22.58 -4.24
N GLU A 178 11.08 23.26 -5.29
CA GLU A 178 11.45 22.62 -6.56
C GLU A 178 12.68 21.69 -6.38
N VAL A 179 13.69 22.13 -5.62
CA VAL A 179 14.86 21.30 -5.30
C VAL A 179 14.43 20.12 -4.43
N LEU A 180 13.57 20.34 -3.46
CA LEU A 180 13.06 19.30 -2.58
C LEU A 180 12.30 18.24 -3.37
N LEU A 181 11.39 18.63 -4.27
CA LEU A 181 10.63 17.73 -5.14
C LEU A 181 11.50 17.03 -6.20
N ALA A 182 12.64 17.63 -6.60
CA ALA A 182 13.55 17.03 -7.58
C ALA A 182 14.32 15.83 -7.02
N LEU A 183 14.57 15.74 -5.71
CA LEU A 183 15.34 14.64 -5.12
C LEU A 183 14.71 13.25 -5.36
N PRO A 184 13.41 13.02 -5.06
CA PRO A 184 12.79 11.74 -5.41
C PRO A 184 12.71 11.50 -6.91
N ALA A 185 12.53 12.54 -7.74
CA ALA A 185 12.52 12.41 -9.20
C ALA A 185 13.87 11.93 -9.73
N ILE A 186 14.98 12.47 -9.20
CA ILE A 186 16.35 12.03 -9.51
C ILE A 186 16.56 10.58 -9.05
N ALA A 187 16.15 10.23 -7.82
CA ALA A 187 16.30 8.88 -7.29
C ALA A 187 15.59 7.83 -8.18
N VAL A 188 14.37 8.12 -8.63
CA VAL A 188 13.62 7.24 -9.54
C VAL A 188 14.26 7.19 -10.92
N THR A 189 14.81 8.29 -11.42
CA THR A 189 15.54 8.32 -12.70
C THR A 189 16.80 7.46 -12.63
N ILE A 190 17.55 7.53 -11.52
CA ILE A 190 18.70 6.64 -11.27
C ILE A 190 18.23 5.18 -11.19
N CYS A 191 17.12 4.92 -10.49
CA CYS A 191 16.51 3.60 -10.40
C CYS A 191 16.21 3.03 -11.80
N PHE A 192 15.62 3.82 -12.70
CA PHE A 192 15.36 3.42 -14.08
C PHE A 192 16.66 3.00 -14.80
N VAL A 193 17.73 3.77 -14.66
CA VAL A 193 19.05 3.45 -15.25
C VAL A 193 19.60 2.15 -14.66
N VAL A 194 19.49 1.95 -13.34
CA VAL A 194 19.92 0.73 -12.67
C VAL A 194 19.16 -0.50 -13.18
N ILE A 195 17.85 -0.40 -13.37
CA ILE A 195 17.05 -1.49 -13.94
C ILE A 195 17.45 -1.77 -15.38
N TRP A 196 17.69 -0.70 -16.17
CA TRP A 196 18.04 -0.82 -17.59
C TRP A 196 19.33 -1.61 -17.80
N PHE A 197 20.36 -1.36 -16.99
CA PHE A 197 21.66 -2.00 -17.12
C PHE A 197 21.88 -3.20 -16.19
N GLY A 198 21.22 -3.22 -15.03
CA GLY A 198 21.53 -4.16 -13.95
C GLY A 198 20.62 -5.38 -13.86
N ILE A 199 19.45 -5.37 -14.53
CA ILE A 199 18.51 -6.49 -14.46
C ILE A 199 18.49 -7.22 -15.81
N GLU A 200 18.60 -8.54 -15.74
CA GLU A 200 18.64 -9.41 -16.92
C GLU A 200 17.30 -9.44 -17.67
N ARG A 201 17.39 -9.52 -19.01
CA ARG A 201 16.21 -9.72 -19.86
C ARG A 201 15.75 -11.17 -19.78
N ALA A 202 14.44 -11.36 -19.64
CA ALA A 202 13.83 -12.66 -19.78
C ALA A 202 12.46 -12.52 -20.45
N PRO A 203 12.11 -13.46 -21.34
CA PRO A 203 10.80 -13.47 -21.97
C PRO A 203 9.69 -13.70 -20.95
N GLY A 204 8.47 -13.34 -21.30
CA GLY A 204 7.28 -13.73 -20.59
C GLY A 204 7.10 -15.26 -20.61
N VAL A 205 6.41 -15.75 -19.60
CA VAL A 205 6.16 -17.20 -19.42
C VAL A 205 4.71 -17.57 -19.68
N ALA A 206 3.79 -16.61 -19.65
CA ALA A 206 2.37 -16.85 -19.89
C ALA A 206 2.01 -16.75 -21.37
N THR A 207 1.10 -17.61 -21.78
CA THR A 207 0.38 -17.55 -23.07
C THR A 207 -1.08 -17.25 -22.74
N GLY A 208 -1.74 -16.38 -23.49
CA GLY A 208 -3.15 -16.06 -23.28
C GLY A 208 -3.46 -14.59 -23.57
N GLY A 209 -4.73 -14.25 -23.43
CA GLY A 209 -5.25 -12.91 -23.64
C GLY A 209 -5.22 -12.05 -22.39
N TYR A 210 -5.65 -10.82 -22.58
CA TYR A 210 -5.85 -9.85 -21.52
C TYR A 210 -7.34 -9.55 -21.39
N ASP A 211 -7.85 -9.51 -20.16
CA ASP A 211 -9.25 -9.17 -19.90
C ASP A 211 -9.46 -7.64 -19.92
N TYR A 212 -9.59 -7.09 -21.14
CA TYR A 212 -9.89 -5.66 -21.32
C TYR A 212 -11.29 -5.29 -20.83
N GLY A 213 -12.26 -6.24 -20.86
CA GLY A 213 -13.62 -6.03 -20.40
C GLY A 213 -13.66 -5.85 -18.88
N GLY A 214 -13.02 -6.74 -18.15
CA GLY A 214 -12.87 -6.65 -16.69
C GLY A 214 -12.13 -5.38 -16.26
N LEU A 215 -11.01 -5.04 -16.93
CA LEU A 215 -10.29 -3.79 -16.67
C LEU A 215 -11.16 -2.55 -16.93
N GLY A 216 -11.91 -2.52 -18.03
CA GLY A 216 -12.83 -1.41 -18.35
C GLY A 216 -13.91 -1.25 -17.29
N LEU A 217 -14.55 -2.33 -16.89
CA LEU A 217 -15.58 -2.32 -15.84
C LEU A 217 -15.03 -1.93 -14.48
N LEU A 218 -13.85 -2.42 -14.11
CA LEU A 218 -13.16 -2.03 -12.87
C LEU A 218 -12.84 -0.53 -12.85
N THR A 219 -12.33 -0.01 -13.97
CA THR A 219 -12.02 1.42 -14.13
C THR A 219 -13.28 2.27 -14.00
N VAL A 220 -14.38 1.87 -14.65
CA VAL A 220 -15.66 2.58 -14.55
C VAL A 220 -16.21 2.52 -13.13
N ALA A 221 -16.18 1.36 -12.48
CA ALA A 221 -16.69 1.18 -11.12
C ALA A 221 -15.95 2.07 -10.11
N LEU A 222 -14.63 1.99 -10.08
CA LEU A 222 -13.81 2.80 -9.18
C LEU A 222 -13.87 4.29 -9.54
N GLY A 223 -13.82 4.62 -10.84
CA GLY A 223 -13.90 5.99 -11.33
C GLY A 223 -15.20 6.69 -10.93
N LEU A 224 -16.34 6.01 -11.02
CA LEU A 224 -17.64 6.56 -10.61
C LEU A 224 -17.74 6.76 -9.08
N VAL A 225 -17.21 5.81 -8.29
CA VAL A 225 -17.15 5.99 -6.83
C VAL A 225 -16.29 7.22 -6.47
N MET A 226 -15.11 7.33 -7.06
CA MET A 226 -14.22 8.47 -6.80
C MET A 226 -14.82 9.79 -7.31
N ALA A 227 -15.45 9.80 -8.50
CA ALA A 227 -16.17 10.97 -8.99
C ALA A 227 -17.29 11.39 -8.03
N GLY A 228 -18.04 10.43 -7.48
CA GLY A 228 -19.04 10.71 -6.45
C GLY A 228 -18.46 11.39 -5.22
N LEU A 229 -17.32 10.89 -4.71
CA LEU A 229 -16.64 11.50 -3.55
C LEU A 229 -16.10 12.92 -3.88
N VAL A 230 -15.56 13.12 -5.09
CA VAL A 230 -15.17 14.47 -5.56
C VAL A 230 -16.39 15.41 -5.63
N LEU A 231 -17.52 14.92 -6.12
CA LEU A 231 -18.75 15.70 -6.15
C LEU A 231 -19.27 16.03 -4.75
N VAL A 232 -19.12 15.14 -3.75
CA VAL A 232 -19.41 15.47 -2.34
C VAL A 232 -18.56 16.65 -1.90
N ARG A 233 -17.28 16.69 -2.27
CA ARG A 233 -16.36 17.78 -1.93
C ARG A 233 -16.78 19.10 -2.60
N LEU A 234 -17.28 19.04 -3.85
CA LEU A 234 -17.63 20.23 -4.64
C LEU A 234 -19.03 20.76 -4.34
N GLU A 235 -20.01 19.89 -4.18
CA GLU A 235 -21.44 20.22 -4.09
C GLU A 235 -22.04 19.99 -2.69
N GLY A 236 -21.29 19.34 -1.79
CA GLY A 236 -21.73 18.97 -0.47
C GLY A 236 -22.58 17.69 -0.43
N VAL A 237 -22.77 17.17 0.78
CA VAL A 237 -23.54 15.94 1.03
C VAL A 237 -25.03 16.05 0.73
N GLY A 238 -25.57 17.24 0.62
CA GLY A 238 -26.99 17.50 0.34
C GLY A 238 -27.36 17.41 -1.14
N SER A 239 -26.37 17.44 -2.06
CA SER A 239 -26.62 17.26 -3.49
C SER A 239 -26.93 15.78 -3.82
N PRO A 240 -27.87 15.48 -4.74
CA PRO A 240 -28.16 14.12 -5.17
C PRO A 240 -27.09 13.56 -6.12
N TRP A 241 -26.36 14.39 -6.85
CA TRP A 241 -25.41 13.96 -7.89
C TRP A 241 -24.25 13.11 -7.38
N PRO A 242 -23.62 13.45 -6.24
CA PRO A 242 -22.60 12.60 -5.61
C PRO A 242 -23.09 11.17 -5.37
N TRP A 243 -24.28 11.07 -4.79
CA TRP A 243 -24.85 9.77 -4.44
C TRP A 243 -25.28 8.94 -5.65
N LEU A 244 -25.78 9.62 -6.71
CA LEU A 244 -26.05 8.95 -7.99
C LEU A 244 -24.78 8.40 -8.62
N ALA A 245 -23.66 9.12 -8.56
CA ALA A 245 -22.37 8.63 -9.05
C ALA A 245 -21.87 7.44 -8.23
N VAL A 246 -21.95 7.49 -6.89
CA VAL A 246 -21.58 6.36 -6.03
C VAL A 246 -22.47 5.13 -6.29
N LEU A 247 -23.77 5.32 -6.44
CA LEU A 247 -24.70 4.23 -6.77
C LEU A 247 -24.42 3.64 -8.15
N ALA A 248 -24.11 4.47 -9.14
CA ALA A 248 -23.70 4.01 -10.46
C ALA A 248 -22.38 3.21 -10.40
N GLY A 249 -21.41 3.64 -9.58
CA GLY A 249 -20.18 2.90 -9.32
C GLY A 249 -20.43 1.55 -8.64
N ALA A 250 -21.34 1.51 -7.66
CA ALA A 250 -21.77 0.25 -7.04
C ALA A 250 -22.46 -0.68 -8.05
N ALA A 251 -23.32 -0.14 -8.92
CA ALA A 251 -23.95 -0.90 -10.01
C ALA A 251 -22.91 -1.44 -11.01
N ALA A 252 -21.91 -0.64 -11.37
CA ALA A 252 -20.78 -1.06 -12.21
C ALA A 252 -19.96 -2.17 -11.54
N THR A 253 -19.76 -2.12 -10.22
CA THR A 253 -19.11 -3.20 -9.45
C THR A 253 -19.92 -4.51 -9.54
N VAL A 254 -21.25 -4.42 -9.44
CA VAL A 254 -22.11 -5.61 -9.63
C VAL A 254 -22.01 -6.14 -11.07
N ALA A 255 -21.95 -5.27 -12.07
CA ALA A 255 -21.73 -5.66 -13.46
C ALA A 255 -20.36 -6.33 -13.65
N LEU A 256 -19.29 -5.77 -13.06
CA LEU A 256 -17.96 -6.38 -13.03
C LEU A 256 -18.00 -7.80 -12.45
N VAL A 257 -18.59 -7.95 -11.25
CA VAL A 257 -18.70 -9.27 -10.59
C VAL A 257 -19.45 -10.29 -11.45
N ARG A 258 -20.49 -9.86 -12.18
CA ARG A 258 -21.22 -10.76 -13.09
C ARG A 258 -20.39 -11.11 -14.31
N PHE A 259 -19.74 -10.13 -14.91
CA PHE A 259 -18.88 -10.32 -16.09
C PHE A 259 -17.70 -11.26 -15.79
N GLU A 260 -16.97 -11.01 -14.71
CA GLU A 260 -15.80 -11.80 -14.31
C GLU A 260 -16.14 -13.27 -13.94
N LYS A 261 -17.37 -13.53 -13.48
CA LYS A 261 -17.81 -14.90 -13.21
C LYS A 261 -17.85 -15.79 -14.44
N ASP A 262 -18.04 -15.21 -15.62
CA ASP A 262 -18.20 -15.94 -16.87
C ASP A 262 -16.91 -15.98 -17.70
N GLN A 263 -15.80 -15.37 -17.19
CA GLN A 263 -14.50 -15.39 -17.84
C GLN A 263 -13.69 -16.64 -17.46
N ASP A 264 -12.97 -17.19 -18.44
CA ASP A 264 -12.03 -18.30 -18.24
C ASP A 264 -10.72 -17.82 -17.57
N GLU A 265 -10.24 -16.62 -17.95
CA GLU A 265 -9.06 -15.96 -17.38
C GLU A 265 -9.45 -14.57 -16.84
N PRO A 266 -10.17 -14.51 -15.70
CA PRO A 266 -10.67 -13.24 -15.14
C PRO A 266 -9.53 -12.37 -14.62
N LEU A 267 -9.68 -11.04 -14.77
CA LEU A 267 -8.77 -10.06 -14.14
C LEU A 267 -8.90 -10.13 -12.61
N VAL A 268 -10.14 -10.28 -12.13
CA VAL A 268 -10.47 -10.44 -10.71
C VAL A 268 -11.26 -11.75 -10.52
N ASP A 269 -10.61 -12.80 -10.02
CA ASP A 269 -11.28 -14.07 -9.74
C ASP A 269 -12.27 -13.94 -8.59
N VAL A 270 -13.46 -13.44 -8.90
CA VAL A 270 -14.52 -13.20 -7.91
C VAL A 270 -15.03 -14.49 -7.25
N ARG A 271 -14.87 -15.66 -7.91
CA ARG A 271 -15.25 -16.95 -7.34
C ARG A 271 -14.29 -17.32 -6.19
N LEU A 272 -13.00 -17.12 -6.43
CA LEU A 272 -11.97 -17.32 -5.40
C LEU A 272 -12.16 -16.33 -4.25
N LEU A 273 -12.34 -15.02 -4.56
CA LEU A 273 -12.49 -13.98 -3.52
C LEU A 273 -13.76 -14.16 -2.67
N ALA A 274 -14.86 -14.66 -3.26
CA ALA A 274 -16.10 -14.94 -2.55
C ALA A 274 -16.08 -16.25 -1.76
N ALA A 275 -15.05 -17.09 -1.91
CA ALA A 275 -14.94 -18.34 -1.16
C ALA A 275 -14.94 -18.07 0.35
N ARG A 276 -15.58 -18.98 1.14
CA ARG A 276 -15.75 -18.82 2.60
C ARG A 276 -14.43 -18.58 3.35
N ALA A 277 -13.32 -19.12 2.85
CA ALA A 277 -12.00 -18.95 3.45
C ALA A 277 -11.35 -17.60 3.05
N GLN A 278 -11.67 -17.06 1.86
CA GLN A 278 -11.01 -15.88 1.30
C GLN A 278 -11.70 -14.56 1.62
N TRP A 279 -13.05 -14.48 1.52
CA TRP A 279 -13.74 -13.20 1.67
C TRP A 279 -13.45 -12.49 3.00
N PRO A 280 -13.26 -13.19 4.17
CA PRO A 280 -12.95 -12.48 5.42
C PRO A 280 -11.55 -11.85 5.40
N VAL A 281 -10.59 -12.51 4.75
CA VAL A 281 -9.23 -12.00 4.59
C VAL A 281 -9.23 -10.76 3.70
N GLN A 282 -9.96 -10.81 2.58
CA GLN A 282 -10.07 -9.67 1.65
C GLN A 282 -10.82 -8.49 2.28
N LEU A 283 -11.92 -8.73 2.99
CA LEU A 283 -12.62 -7.69 3.75
C LEU A 283 -11.70 -7.06 4.80
N THR A 284 -10.92 -7.87 5.51
CA THR A 284 -9.93 -7.37 6.48
C THR A 284 -8.87 -6.53 5.80
N ALA A 285 -8.38 -6.94 4.63
CA ALA A 285 -7.42 -6.16 3.85
C ALA A 285 -8.01 -4.81 3.43
N PHE A 286 -9.26 -4.79 2.96
CA PHE A 286 -9.97 -3.55 2.61
C PHE A 286 -10.09 -2.60 3.80
N LEU A 287 -10.60 -3.09 4.94
CA LEU A 287 -10.80 -2.29 6.16
C LEU A 287 -9.47 -1.86 6.80
N PHE A 288 -8.44 -2.68 6.70
CA PHE A 288 -7.08 -2.31 7.08
C PHE A 288 -6.55 -1.17 6.19
N GLY A 289 -6.78 -1.26 4.87
CA GLY A 289 -6.47 -0.17 3.95
C GLY A 289 -7.17 1.13 4.34
N MET A 290 -8.46 1.08 4.63
CA MET A 290 -9.23 2.23 5.11
C MET A 290 -8.70 2.82 6.42
N SER A 291 -8.11 2.01 7.28
CA SER A 291 -7.62 2.46 8.59
C SER A 291 -6.24 3.10 8.53
N VAL A 292 -5.36 2.63 7.64
CA VAL A 292 -3.93 2.95 7.70
C VAL A 292 -3.44 3.75 6.51
N LEU A 293 -3.87 3.38 5.29
CA LEU A 293 -3.47 4.12 4.09
C LEU A 293 -4.18 5.48 4.06
N GLY A 294 -3.45 6.53 3.79
CA GLY A 294 -3.96 7.90 3.82
C GLY A 294 -3.98 8.55 5.21
N ALA A 295 -3.90 7.79 6.31
CA ALA A 295 -3.88 8.36 7.65
C ALA A 295 -2.57 9.11 7.99
N GLN A 296 -1.51 8.90 7.23
CA GLN A 296 -0.22 9.58 7.45
C GLN A 296 -0.30 11.07 7.11
N ILE A 297 -1.07 11.46 6.09
CA ILE A 297 -1.26 12.87 5.72
C ILE A 297 -1.93 13.63 6.87
N PRO A 298 -3.12 13.22 7.37
CA PRO A 298 -3.75 13.89 8.52
C PRO A 298 -2.86 13.93 9.77
N LEU A 299 -2.08 12.87 10.02
CA LEU A 299 -1.15 12.86 11.15
C LEU A 299 -0.04 13.90 10.98
N SER A 300 0.53 14.02 9.78
CA SER A 300 1.57 14.97 9.46
C SER A 300 1.06 16.41 9.63
N THR A 301 -0.06 16.74 9.00
CA THR A 301 -0.64 18.09 9.05
C THR A 301 -1.12 18.44 10.46
N PHE A 302 -1.72 17.50 11.21
CA PHE A 302 -2.06 17.70 12.61
C PHE A 302 -0.82 17.98 13.48
N ALA A 303 0.25 17.22 13.31
CA ALA A 303 1.46 17.43 14.11
C ALA A 303 2.13 18.78 13.81
N ARG A 304 2.01 19.28 12.59
CA ARG A 304 2.53 20.59 12.15
C ARG A 304 1.66 21.76 12.60
N ALA A 305 0.36 21.55 12.82
CA ALA A 305 -0.57 22.60 13.24
C ALA A 305 -0.08 23.31 14.53
N ASP A 306 -0.08 24.64 14.52
CA ASP A 306 0.39 25.48 15.62
C ASP A 306 -0.72 25.64 16.67
N PRO A 307 -0.56 25.07 17.89
CA PRO A 307 -1.59 25.15 18.93
C PRO A 307 -1.89 26.58 19.38
N ASP A 308 -0.96 27.53 19.24
CA ASP A 308 -1.16 28.94 19.62
C ASP A 308 -2.06 29.67 18.60
N GLN A 309 -2.11 29.20 17.35
CA GLN A 309 -2.93 29.79 16.29
C GLN A 309 -4.30 29.12 16.15
N VAL A 310 -4.34 27.80 16.19
CA VAL A 310 -5.58 27.04 15.88
C VAL A 310 -6.18 26.32 17.08
N GLY A 311 -5.51 26.33 18.23
CA GLY A 311 -5.99 25.73 19.49
C GLY A 311 -5.81 24.21 19.57
N TYR A 312 -5.11 23.58 18.63
CA TYR A 312 -4.76 22.15 18.60
C TYR A 312 -3.48 21.92 17.80
N GLY A 313 -2.97 20.68 17.81
CA GLY A 313 -1.73 20.33 17.13
C GLY A 313 -0.53 20.29 18.08
N LEU A 314 0.66 20.04 17.52
CA LEU A 314 1.90 19.95 18.30
C LEU A 314 2.89 21.10 17.99
N GLY A 315 2.61 21.94 16.99
CA GLY A 315 3.56 22.95 16.50
C GLY A 315 4.89 22.32 16.04
N ALA A 316 4.83 21.08 15.55
CA ALA A 316 6.02 20.28 15.32
C ALA A 316 6.71 20.68 14.00
N SER A 317 8.05 20.61 13.98
CA SER A 317 8.82 20.77 12.75
C SER A 317 8.65 19.54 11.82
N ALA A 318 8.93 19.70 10.52
CA ALA A 318 8.99 18.61 9.57
C ALA A 318 9.98 17.51 9.99
N ALA A 319 11.11 17.89 10.58
CA ALA A 319 12.09 16.96 11.14
C ALA A 319 11.49 16.09 12.27
N PHE A 320 10.58 16.64 13.08
CA PHE A 320 9.87 15.87 14.09
C PHE A 320 8.84 14.91 13.46
N VAL A 321 8.13 15.32 12.42
CA VAL A 321 7.23 14.42 11.69
C VAL A 321 7.99 13.22 11.10
N SER A 322 9.24 13.43 10.66
CA SER A 322 10.12 12.32 10.25
C SER A 322 10.36 11.32 11.39
N THR A 323 10.45 11.80 12.63
CA THR A 323 10.57 10.92 13.81
C THR A 323 9.29 10.14 14.08
N LEU A 324 8.11 10.74 13.86
CA LEU A 324 6.81 10.03 13.94
C LEU A 324 6.75 8.90 12.92
N VAL A 325 7.15 9.16 11.68
CA VAL A 325 7.25 8.13 10.63
C VAL A 325 8.19 7.02 11.05
N GLY A 326 9.38 7.38 11.56
CA GLY A 326 10.38 6.41 12.04
C GLY A 326 9.82 5.51 13.16
N VAL A 327 9.17 6.09 14.16
CA VAL A 327 8.53 5.33 15.27
C VAL A 327 7.47 4.38 14.73
N TYR A 328 6.63 4.83 13.81
CA TYR A 328 5.60 3.99 13.20
C TYR A 328 6.23 2.81 12.45
N VAL A 329 7.23 3.04 11.59
CA VAL A 329 7.91 2.00 10.81
C VAL A 329 8.62 0.98 11.72
N VAL A 330 9.33 1.44 12.75
CA VAL A 330 9.96 0.56 13.75
C VAL A 330 8.91 -0.27 14.50
N SER A 331 7.79 0.34 14.87
CA SER A 331 6.68 -0.35 15.53
C SER A 331 6.03 -1.39 14.59
N MET A 332 5.89 -1.09 13.31
CA MET A 332 5.45 -2.06 12.28
C MET A 332 6.41 -3.25 12.20
N LEU A 333 7.72 -2.99 12.16
CA LEU A 333 8.72 -4.07 12.13
C LEU A 333 8.60 -4.96 13.38
N LEU A 334 8.44 -4.38 14.56
CA LEU A 334 8.21 -5.12 15.81
C LEU A 334 6.92 -5.96 15.71
N GLY A 335 5.82 -5.39 15.20
CA GLY A 335 4.57 -6.11 14.97
C GLY A 335 4.74 -7.31 14.03
N ALA A 336 5.43 -7.13 12.91
CA ALA A 336 5.71 -8.22 11.96
C ALA A 336 6.57 -9.32 12.59
N LEU A 337 7.57 -8.97 13.41
CA LEU A 337 8.42 -9.94 14.14
C LEU A 337 7.64 -10.68 15.24
N LEU A 338 6.61 -10.08 15.81
CA LEU A 338 5.73 -10.71 16.82
C LEU A 338 4.73 -11.69 16.20
N LEU A 339 4.49 -11.66 14.88
CA LEU A 339 3.50 -12.53 14.22
C LEU A 339 3.66 -14.01 14.54
N PRO A 340 4.87 -14.63 14.51
CA PRO A 340 4.99 -16.05 14.84
C PRO A 340 4.60 -16.36 16.29
N ALA A 341 4.84 -15.45 17.23
CA ALA A 341 4.44 -15.62 18.63
C ALA A 341 2.93 -15.44 18.79
N ALA A 342 2.35 -14.41 18.18
CA ALA A 342 0.91 -14.16 18.18
C ALA A 342 0.13 -15.33 17.54
N ALA A 343 0.60 -15.83 16.39
CA ALA A 343 -0.03 -16.95 15.70
C ALA A 343 0.05 -18.26 16.51
N ARG A 344 1.13 -18.49 17.29
CA ARG A 344 1.21 -19.63 18.19
C ARG A 344 0.27 -19.52 19.40
N ALA A 345 0.15 -18.31 19.96
CA ALA A 345 -0.65 -18.08 21.16
C ALA A 345 -2.16 -17.98 20.87
N LEU A 346 -2.54 -17.32 19.77
CA LEU A 346 -3.93 -16.98 19.45
C LEU A 346 -4.47 -17.73 18.21
N GLY A 347 -3.61 -18.48 17.52
CA GLY A 347 -3.89 -19.02 16.20
C GLY A 347 -3.75 -17.96 15.08
N PRO A 348 -3.65 -18.38 13.80
CA PRO A 348 -3.48 -17.45 12.68
C PRO A 348 -4.59 -16.40 12.59
N ARG A 349 -5.84 -16.78 12.83
CA ARG A 349 -6.99 -15.89 12.84
C ARG A 349 -6.98 -14.93 14.03
N GLY A 350 -6.64 -15.45 15.22
CA GLY A 350 -6.52 -14.63 16.43
C GLY A 350 -5.44 -13.55 16.28
N ALA A 351 -4.35 -13.84 15.55
CA ALA A 351 -3.32 -12.86 15.22
C ALA A 351 -3.86 -11.73 14.32
N LEU A 352 -4.69 -12.04 13.31
CA LEU A 352 -5.36 -11.04 12.48
C LEU A 352 -6.33 -10.17 13.30
N VAL A 353 -7.16 -10.79 14.13
CA VAL A 353 -8.09 -10.07 15.05
C VAL A 353 -7.31 -9.18 15.99
N GLY A 354 -6.24 -9.68 16.61
CA GLY A 354 -5.37 -8.91 17.49
C GLY A 354 -4.71 -7.74 16.80
N GLY A 355 -4.24 -7.92 15.56
CA GLY A 355 -3.70 -6.84 14.75
C GLY A 355 -4.72 -5.74 14.48
N MET A 356 -5.96 -6.11 14.06
CA MET A 356 -7.04 -5.14 13.82
C MET A 356 -7.45 -4.42 15.11
N LEU A 357 -7.50 -5.10 16.25
CA LEU A 357 -7.82 -4.48 17.55
C LEU A 357 -6.71 -3.49 17.98
N LEU A 358 -5.44 -3.81 17.75
CA LEU A 358 -4.33 -2.89 18.03
C LEU A 358 -4.39 -1.64 17.13
N VAL A 359 -4.69 -1.80 15.84
CA VAL A 359 -4.90 -0.66 14.93
C VAL A 359 -6.07 0.18 15.40
N SER A 360 -7.22 -0.45 15.71
CA SER A 360 -8.39 0.24 16.24
C SER A 360 -8.09 0.99 17.53
N LEU A 361 -7.38 0.36 18.46
CA LEU A 361 -6.98 0.98 19.72
C LEU A 361 -6.05 2.17 19.49
N GLY A 362 -5.01 1.99 18.67
CA GLY A 362 -4.03 3.04 18.39
C GLY A 362 -4.69 4.30 17.82
N TYR A 363 -5.53 4.17 16.79
CA TYR A 363 -6.27 5.32 16.25
C TYR A 363 -7.39 5.80 17.19
N GLY A 364 -8.04 4.90 17.93
CA GLY A 364 -9.08 5.27 18.91
C GLY A 364 -8.53 6.10 20.07
N LEU A 365 -7.29 5.86 20.48
CA LEU A 365 -6.62 6.63 21.52
C LEU A 365 -6.36 8.08 21.13
N PHE A 366 -6.28 8.40 19.83
CA PHE A 366 -6.20 9.80 19.39
C PHE A 366 -7.45 10.62 19.73
N LEU A 367 -8.61 10.00 19.92
CA LEU A 367 -9.84 10.73 20.25
C LEU A 367 -9.71 11.46 21.60
N PRO A 368 -9.31 10.80 22.70
CA PRO A 368 -9.10 11.47 23.99
C PRO A 368 -7.66 11.93 24.25
N PHE A 369 -6.65 11.42 23.53
CA PHE A 369 -5.22 11.62 23.83
C PHE A 369 -4.45 12.06 22.60
N HIS A 370 -4.44 13.36 22.30
CA HIS A 370 -3.75 13.94 21.14
C HIS A 370 -2.99 15.24 21.44
N ASP A 371 -3.02 15.72 22.70
CA ASP A 371 -2.51 17.06 23.06
C ASP A 371 -0.99 17.10 23.28
N SER A 372 -0.32 15.97 23.35
CA SER A 372 1.11 15.92 23.60
C SER A 372 1.85 14.95 22.69
N THR A 373 3.12 15.27 22.42
CA THR A 373 4.04 14.43 21.67
C THR A 373 4.10 12.99 22.19
N ALA A 374 4.11 12.79 23.51
CA ALA A 374 4.16 11.45 24.11
C ALA A 374 2.90 10.64 23.81
N GLN A 375 1.71 11.27 23.83
CA GLN A 375 0.45 10.63 23.48
C GLN A 375 0.45 10.23 22.00
N VAL A 376 0.80 11.15 21.10
CA VAL A 376 0.84 10.90 19.66
C VAL A 376 1.83 9.77 19.32
N LEU A 377 3.04 9.79 19.88
CA LEU A 377 4.03 8.72 19.69
C LEU A 377 3.53 7.35 20.22
N SER A 378 2.89 7.34 21.37
CA SER A 378 2.35 6.11 21.98
C SER A 378 1.22 5.53 21.12
N ASN A 379 0.29 6.38 20.68
CA ASN A 379 -0.83 6.00 19.83
C ASN A 379 -0.33 5.42 18.50
N MET A 380 0.65 6.08 17.87
CA MET A 380 1.30 5.60 16.64
C MET A 380 2.06 4.30 16.85
N GLY A 381 2.73 4.15 18.00
CA GLY A 381 3.40 2.90 18.36
C GLY A 381 2.43 1.72 18.43
N VAL A 382 1.28 1.90 19.09
CA VAL A 382 0.24 0.86 19.19
C VAL A 382 -0.36 0.53 17.82
N ALA A 383 -0.72 1.56 17.02
CA ALA A 383 -1.22 1.38 15.67
C ALA A 383 -0.18 0.68 14.77
N GLY A 384 1.10 1.07 14.87
CA GLY A 384 2.20 0.49 14.12
C GLY A 384 2.40 -1.00 14.40
N ILE A 385 2.39 -1.43 15.66
CA ILE A 385 2.49 -2.85 16.02
C ILE A 385 1.33 -3.65 15.40
N GLY A 386 0.11 -3.13 15.49
CA GLY A 386 -1.06 -3.76 14.86
C GLY A 386 -0.93 -3.84 13.35
N SER A 387 -0.48 -2.76 12.71
CA SER A 387 -0.25 -2.69 11.26
C SER A 387 0.81 -3.69 10.80
N GLY A 388 1.90 -3.82 11.55
CA GLY A 388 2.97 -4.78 11.24
C GLY A 388 2.50 -6.24 11.31
N LEU A 389 1.69 -6.59 12.32
CA LEU A 389 1.04 -7.91 12.39
C LEU A 389 0.21 -8.18 11.15
N LEU A 390 -0.60 -7.20 10.70
CA LEU A 390 -1.51 -7.34 9.56
C LEU A 390 -0.78 -7.39 8.22
N VAL A 391 0.23 -6.54 8.02
CA VAL A 391 1.04 -6.54 6.80
C VAL A 391 1.70 -7.88 6.57
N ALA A 392 2.17 -8.55 7.64
CA ALA A 392 2.77 -9.87 7.56
C ALA A 392 1.72 -11.01 7.50
N ALA A 393 0.60 -10.89 8.22
CA ALA A 393 -0.39 -11.95 8.35
C ALA A 393 -1.38 -12.03 7.17
N LEU A 394 -1.80 -10.90 6.58
CA LEU A 394 -2.83 -10.88 5.53
C LEU A 394 -2.40 -11.65 4.28
N PRO A 395 -1.20 -11.41 3.70
CA PRO A 395 -0.74 -12.18 2.55
C PRO A 395 -0.61 -13.67 2.84
N ALA A 396 -0.13 -14.01 4.04
CA ALA A 396 0.01 -15.41 4.48
C ALA A 396 -1.36 -16.09 4.64
N ALA A 397 -2.34 -15.39 5.21
CA ALA A 397 -3.70 -15.90 5.37
C ALA A 397 -4.40 -16.08 4.00
N ALA A 398 -4.22 -15.15 3.06
CA ALA A 398 -4.76 -15.26 1.72
C ALA A 398 -4.15 -16.44 0.95
N ALA A 399 -2.84 -16.63 1.04
CA ALA A 399 -2.16 -17.76 0.44
C ALA A 399 -2.65 -19.11 1.02
N ALA A 400 -2.81 -19.19 2.35
CA ALA A 400 -3.29 -20.40 3.03
C ALA A 400 -4.76 -20.72 2.71
N ALA A 401 -5.56 -19.74 2.36
CA ALA A 401 -6.98 -19.88 2.00
C ALA A 401 -7.21 -20.13 0.49
N ALA A 402 -6.16 -20.12 -0.32
CA ALA A 402 -6.23 -20.30 -1.77
C ALA A 402 -5.76 -21.69 -2.21
N PRO A 403 -6.23 -22.21 -3.36
CA PRO A 403 -5.64 -23.35 -4.04
C PRO A 403 -4.15 -23.12 -4.33
N ALA A 404 -3.35 -24.19 -4.36
CA ALA A 404 -1.89 -24.12 -4.49
C ALA A 404 -1.42 -23.38 -5.76
N ASP A 405 -2.17 -23.48 -6.85
CA ASP A 405 -1.93 -22.82 -8.13
C ASP A 405 -2.39 -21.35 -8.18
N ARG A 406 -3.16 -20.88 -7.19
CA ARG A 406 -3.76 -19.53 -7.09
C ARG A 406 -3.24 -18.70 -5.91
N THR A 407 -2.23 -19.18 -5.16
CA THR A 407 -1.71 -18.49 -3.97
C THR A 407 -1.14 -17.11 -4.28
N GLY A 408 -0.41 -16.96 -5.38
CA GLY A 408 0.13 -15.68 -5.84
C GLY A 408 -0.95 -14.66 -6.16
N PHE A 409 -2.01 -15.10 -6.87
CA PHE A 409 -3.16 -14.26 -7.16
C PHE A 409 -3.86 -13.79 -5.88
N ALA A 410 -4.19 -14.71 -4.96
CA ALA A 410 -4.87 -14.39 -3.70
C ALA A 410 -4.06 -13.40 -2.85
N THR A 411 -2.75 -13.56 -2.80
CA THR A 411 -1.84 -12.65 -2.09
C THR A 411 -1.79 -11.27 -2.75
N GLY A 412 -1.68 -11.21 -4.07
CA GLY A 412 -1.72 -9.94 -4.82
C GLY A 412 -3.04 -9.20 -4.61
N MET A 413 -4.16 -9.93 -4.57
CA MET A 413 -5.48 -9.36 -4.34
C MET A 413 -5.64 -8.72 -2.96
N THR A 414 -4.96 -9.21 -1.90
CA THR A 414 -5.00 -8.51 -0.59
C THR A 414 -4.40 -7.11 -0.70
N ASN A 415 -3.33 -6.96 -1.49
CA ASN A 415 -2.71 -5.65 -1.68
C ASN A 415 -3.62 -4.73 -2.51
N ALA A 416 -4.20 -5.21 -3.61
CA ALA A 416 -5.13 -4.43 -4.42
C ALA A 416 -6.37 -4.00 -3.61
N THR A 417 -6.96 -4.93 -2.85
CA THR A 417 -8.13 -4.66 -2.01
C THR A 417 -7.81 -3.64 -0.91
N LYS A 418 -6.66 -3.76 -0.25
CA LYS A 418 -6.16 -2.78 0.71
C LYS A 418 -6.02 -1.39 0.07
N THR A 419 -5.46 -1.32 -1.12
CA THR A 419 -5.24 -0.07 -1.86
C THR A 419 -6.56 0.61 -2.22
N VAL A 420 -7.58 -0.16 -2.66
CA VAL A 420 -8.94 0.39 -2.90
C VAL A 420 -9.54 0.95 -1.61
N GLY A 421 -9.41 0.23 -0.49
CA GLY A 421 -9.86 0.73 0.82
C GLY A 421 -9.19 2.05 1.21
N GLY A 422 -7.87 2.13 1.00
CA GLY A 422 -7.09 3.34 1.24
C GLY A 422 -7.51 4.52 0.35
N ALA A 423 -7.75 4.28 -0.95
CA ALA A 423 -8.21 5.33 -1.86
C ALA A 423 -9.54 5.95 -1.42
N ILE A 424 -10.50 5.12 -1.04
CA ILE A 424 -11.80 5.57 -0.54
C ILE A 424 -11.63 6.35 0.78
N ALA A 425 -10.82 5.82 1.70
CA ALA A 425 -10.57 6.48 2.98
C ALA A 425 -9.89 7.84 2.81
N SER A 426 -8.86 7.96 1.97
CA SER A 426 -8.17 9.22 1.70
C SER A 426 -9.12 10.27 1.11
N ALA A 427 -10.03 9.89 0.21
CA ALA A 427 -11.07 10.79 -0.29
C ALA A 427 -12.06 11.21 0.82
N VAL A 428 -12.46 10.28 1.69
CA VAL A 428 -13.30 10.59 2.87
C VAL A 428 -12.56 11.52 3.84
N PHE A 429 -11.25 11.33 4.03
CA PHE A 429 -10.42 12.20 4.88
C PHE A 429 -10.31 13.61 4.28
N ALA A 430 -10.11 13.73 2.97
CA ALA A 430 -10.14 15.02 2.29
C ALA A 430 -11.46 15.75 2.57
N ILE A 431 -12.60 15.08 2.44
CA ILE A 431 -13.91 15.66 2.71
C ILE A 431 -14.05 16.04 4.20
N ALA A 432 -13.66 15.17 5.13
CA ALA A 432 -13.78 15.42 6.56
C ALA A 432 -12.93 16.62 7.00
N LEU A 433 -11.73 16.75 6.46
CA LEU A 433 -10.80 17.82 6.81
C LEU A 433 -11.17 19.16 6.17
N THR A 434 -11.83 19.16 5.01
CA THR A 434 -12.23 20.39 4.32
C THR A 434 -13.65 20.85 4.65
N ALA A 435 -14.58 19.93 4.93
CA ALA A 435 -15.97 20.26 5.26
C ALA A 435 -16.11 21.03 6.59
N THR A 436 -15.15 20.89 7.47
CA THR A 436 -15.13 21.53 8.80
C THR A 436 -14.34 22.84 8.82
N GLY A 437 -13.62 23.19 7.73
CA GLY A 437 -12.91 24.45 7.57
C GLY A 437 -13.69 25.40 6.66
N SER A 438 -13.66 26.70 6.95
CA SER A 438 -14.23 27.74 6.09
C SER A 438 -13.39 27.85 4.80
N LEU A 439 -14.00 27.60 3.63
CA LEU A 439 -13.37 27.78 2.31
C LEU A 439 -13.36 29.24 1.86
N ASP A 440 -14.12 30.11 2.56
CA ASP A 440 -14.36 31.50 2.15
C ASP A 440 -13.38 32.49 2.76
N GLU A 441 -12.49 32.04 3.65
CA GLU A 441 -11.43 32.90 4.21
C GLU A 441 -10.07 32.55 3.60
N PRO A 442 -9.53 33.40 2.67
CA PRO A 442 -8.17 33.24 2.20
C PRO A 442 -7.19 33.42 3.36
N GLY A 443 -6.55 32.36 3.81
CA GLY A 443 -5.51 32.41 4.82
C GLY A 443 -5.60 31.43 5.98
N VAL A 444 -6.69 30.69 6.15
CA VAL A 444 -6.81 29.64 7.17
C VAL A 444 -6.87 28.28 6.47
N GLY A 445 -5.69 27.78 6.03
CA GLY A 445 -5.54 26.50 5.33
C GLY A 445 -5.60 25.27 6.23
N THR A 446 -5.73 25.43 7.55
CA THR A 446 -5.71 24.33 8.54
C THR A 446 -7.09 23.73 8.72
N ALA A 447 -7.16 22.39 8.68
CA ALA A 447 -8.38 21.65 8.97
C ALA A 447 -8.79 21.83 10.44
N SER A 448 -10.07 21.68 10.78
CA SER A 448 -10.51 21.76 12.18
C SER A 448 -10.12 20.53 12.97
N LEU A 449 -9.98 20.66 14.31
CA LEU A 449 -9.80 19.50 15.21
C LEU A 449 -10.89 18.44 14.99
N GLY A 450 -12.16 18.87 14.79
CA GLY A 450 -13.27 17.95 14.51
C GLY A 450 -13.05 17.11 13.24
N GLY A 451 -12.43 17.68 12.21
CA GLY A 451 -12.03 16.94 11.02
C GLY A 451 -11.00 15.85 11.32
N TYR A 452 -9.94 16.17 12.05
CA TYR A 452 -8.93 15.19 12.48
C TYR A 452 -9.51 14.09 13.36
N LEU A 453 -10.34 14.45 14.34
CA LEU A 453 -11.04 13.46 15.18
C LEU A 453 -11.93 12.54 14.34
N THR A 454 -12.58 13.07 13.31
CA THR A 454 -13.38 12.27 12.36
C THR A 454 -12.50 11.27 11.60
N VAL A 455 -11.33 11.70 11.11
CA VAL A 455 -10.37 10.81 10.44
C VAL A 455 -9.98 9.64 11.36
N TRP A 456 -9.56 9.93 12.59
CA TRP A 456 -9.14 8.89 13.53
C TRP A 456 -10.29 8.00 13.98
N ALA A 457 -11.51 8.54 14.11
CA ALA A 457 -12.71 7.74 14.36
C ALA A 457 -13.01 6.78 13.21
N VAL A 458 -12.88 7.22 11.94
CA VAL A 458 -13.05 6.35 10.77
C VAL A 458 -11.97 5.26 10.75
N CYS A 459 -10.70 5.60 10.99
CA CYS A 459 -9.61 4.62 11.07
C CYS A 459 -9.88 3.57 12.15
N SER A 460 -10.23 4.01 13.36
CA SER A 460 -10.54 3.12 14.49
C SER A 460 -11.75 2.25 14.22
N ALA A 461 -12.85 2.83 13.74
CA ALA A 461 -14.09 2.11 13.47
C ALA A 461 -13.91 1.07 12.34
N SER A 462 -13.21 1.41 11.26
CA SER A 462 -12.91 0.48 10.15
C SER A 462 -12.13 -0.73 10.65
N ALA A 463 -11.10 -0.50 11.47
CA ALA A 463 -10.32 -1.58 12.06
C ALA A 463 -11.17 -2.42 13.03
N LEU A 464 -12.01 -1.80 13.85
CA LEU A 464 -12.91 -2.51 14.78
C LEU A 464 -13.91 -3.40 14.01
N VAL A 465 -14.52 -2.87 12.95
CA VAL A 465 -15.44 -3.64 12.10
C VAL A 465 -14.72 -4.83 11.49
N GLY A 466 -13.47 -4.67 11.04
CA GLY A 466 -12.65 -5.77 10.54
C GLY A 466 -12.37 -6.84 11.60
N ALA A 467 -12.04 -6.43 12.82
CA ALA A 467 -11.85 -7.35 13.95
C ALA A 467 -13.12 -8.14 14.27
N LEU A 468 -14.27 -7.46 14.32
CA LEU A 468 -15.56 -8.07 14.58
C LEU A 468 -16.00 -9.02 13.46
N ALA A 469 -15.83 -8.62 12.20
CA ALA A 469 -16.12 -9.47 11.05
C ALA A 469 -15.29 -10.75 11.07
N LEU A 470 -13.99 -10.63 11.32
CA LEU A 470 -13.13 -11.80 11.51
C LEU A 470 -13.63 -12.66 12.70
N ALA A 471 -13.96 -12.06 13.84
CA ALA A 471 -14.42 -12.79 15.03
C ALA A 471 -15.76 -13.49 14.82
N ALA A 472 -16.65 -12.98 13.98
CA ALA A 472 -17.97 -13.55 13.71
C ALA A 472 -17.96 -14.76 12.75
N VAL A 473 -16.98 -14.86 11.85
CA VAL A 473 -16.90 -15.98 10.89
C VAL A 473 -16.57 -17.28 11.62
N ARG A 474 -17.44 -18.27 11.57
CA ARG A 474 -17.18 -19.62 12.15
C ARG A 474 -16.19 -20.36 11.26
N THR A 475 -15.05 -20.78 11.80
CA THR A 475 -14.14 -21.72 11.13
C THR A 475 -14.70 -23.14 11.24
N ASP A 476 -14.89 -23.80 10.09
CA ASP A 476 -15.18 -25.23 10.09
C ASP A 476 -13.95 -25.98 10.60
N PRO A 477 -14.09 -26.88 11.61
CA PRO A 477 -12.96 -27.61 12.19
C PRO A 477 -12.21 -28.50 11.18
N ALA A 478 -12.84 -28.87 10.06
CA ALA A 478 -12.26 -29.70 9.01
C ALA A 478 -11.10 -29.03 8.24
N SER A 479 -11.06 -27.70 8.17
CA SER A 479 -9.99 -26.99 7.45
C SER A 479 -8.68 -26.89 8.25
N THR A 480 -8.77 -26.97 9.58
CA THR A 480 -7.60 -26.93 10.47
C THR A 480 -6.83 -28.26 10.50
N ALA A 481 -7.48 -29.39 10.22
CA ALA A 481 -6.84 -30.71 10.20
C ALA A 481 -5.91 -30.87 8.98
N HIS A 482 -6.25 -30.32 7.82
CA HIS A 482 -5.41 -30.39 6.62
C HIS A 482 -4.16 -29.51 6.70
N ALA A 483 -4.25 -28.35 7.38
CA ALA A 483 -3.10 -27.48 7.60
C ALA A 483 -2.07 -28.07 8.59
N GLN A 484 -2.49 -28.89 9.53
CA GLN A 484 -1.59 -29.54 10.50
C GLN A 484 -0.88 -30.79 9.94
N VAL A 485 -1.48 -31.50 9.00
CA VAL A 485 -0.85 -32.67 8.35
C VAL A 485 0.23 -32.23 7.35
N GLY A 486 0.06 -31.08 6.67
CA GLY A 486 1.09 -30.53 5.76
C GLY A 486 2.27 -29.84 6.44
N ALA A 487 2.17 -29.55 7.75
CA ALA A 487 3.27 -28.96 8.52
C ALA A 487 4.14 -30.00 9.26
N ALA A 488 3.73 -31.25 9.25
CA ALA A 488 4.41 -32.35 9.91
C ALA A 488 5.11 -33.36 8.94
N SER A 489 4.97 -33.12 7.63
CA SER A 489 5.69 -33.78 6.54
C SER A 489 6.68 -32.81 5.88
#